data_ac1f249c393d05a826d06fca2d94290e
#
_entry.id   ac1f249c393d05a826d06fca2d94290e
#
_cell.length_a   1.000
_cell.length_b   1.000
_cell.length_c   1.000
_cell.angle_alpha   90.00
_cell.angle_beta   90.00
_cell.angle_gamma   90.00
#
_symmetry.space_group_name_H-M   'P 1'
#
loop_
_entity.id
_entity.type
_entity.pdbx_description
1 polymer ?
#
loop_
_entity_poly.entity_id
_entity_poly.type
_entity_poly.pdbx_seq_one_letter_code
_entity_poly.pdbx_strand_id
1 'polypeptide(L)'
;MAHGDITHIDIPVSDVARATSFYSSLFGWDIEEVPGFEGYPMWQAPNKISGGGLAPREDGFTAPRSYVEVDSVDDSLALARKLGGKVLMEKMEISPTSWWAVVEDTEGNPIGMYEGTTSME
;
A
#
# COMPACT_ATOMS: atom_id res chain seq x y z
N MET A 1 10.60 -10.11 -1.23
CA MET A 1 10.66 -8.74 -1.74
C MET A 1 11.83 -8.04 -1.09
N ALA A 2 12.40 -7.11 -1.76
CA ALA A 2 13.61 -6.46 -1.28
C ALA A 2 13.38 -4.97 -1.08
N HIS A 3 14.25 -4.37 -0.26
CA HIS A 3 14.22 -2.94 -0.02
C HIS A 3 14.22 -2.18 -1.35
N GLY A 4 13.27 -1.28 -1.50
CA GLY A 4 13.12 -0.49 -2.70
C GLY A 4 12.13 -1.05 -3.72
N ASP A 5 11.64 -2.28 -3.52
CA ASP A 5 10.66 -2.85 -4.44
C ASP A 5 9.27 -2.26 -4.18
N ILE A 6 8.52 -1.99 -5.24
CA ILE A 6 7.11 -1.62 -5.10
C ILE A 6 6.33 -2.91 -5.00
N THR A 7 5.70 -3.14 -3.86
CA THR A 7 5.06 -4.43 -3.58
C THR A 7 3.56 -4.35 -3.37
N HIS A 8 3.00 -3.13 -3.36
CA HIS A 8 1.58 -2.98 -3.02
C HIS A 8 1.07 -1.66 -3.59
N ILE A 9 -0.14 -1.68 -4.14
CA ILE A 9 -0.78 -0.47 -4.62
C ILE A 9 -2.20 -0.45 -4.05
N ASP A 10 -2.49 0.59 -3.26
CA ASP A 10 -3.85 0.82 -2.77
C ASP A 10 -4.60 1.67 -3.77
N ILE A 11 -5.83 1.27 -4.07
CA ILE A 11 -6.68 1.99 -5.01
C ILE A 11 -7.89 2.51 -4.24
N PRO A 12 -8.14 3.84 -4.27
CA PRO A 12 -9.29 4.39 -3.55
C PRO A 12 -10.59 4.02 -4.25
N VAL A 13 -11.55 3.55 -3.48
CA VAL A 13 -12.85 3.14 -4.01
C VAL A 13 -13.97 3.71 -3.16
N SER A 14 -15.09 4.04 -3.81
CA SER A 14 -16.31 4.47 -3.13
C SER A 14 -17.31 3.33 -3.01
N ASP A 15 -17.20 2.33 -3.88
CA ASP A 15 -18.13 1.20 -3.93
C ASP A 15 -17.27 -0.05 -4.21
N VAL A 16 -17.04 -0.82 -3.16
CA VAL A 16 -16.16 -1.99 -3.24
C VAL A 16 -16.69 -3.01 -4.23
N ALA A 17 -18.00 -3.27 -4.22
CA ALA A 17 -18.57 -4.28 -5.12
C ALA A 17 -18.41 -3.89 -6.58
N ARG A 18 -18.63 -2.61 -6.87
CA ARG A 18 -18.50 -2.11 -8.24
C ARG A 18 -17.05 -2.17 -8.70
N ALA A 19 -16.12 -1.76 -7.85
CA ALA A 19 -14.71 -1.79 -8.19
C ALA A 19 -14.20 -3.22 -8.36
N THR A 20 -14.61 -4.12 -7.48
CA THR A 20 -14.24 -5.52 -7.56
C THR A 20 -14.68 -6.13 -8.88
N SER A 21 -15.94 -5.88 -9.27
CA SER A 21 -16.45 -6.40 -10.52
C SER A 21 -15.68 -5.84 -11.72
N PHE A 22 -15.39 -4.54 -11.69
CA PHE A 22 -14.67 -3.90 -12.78
C PHE A 22 -13.27 -4.50 -12.96
N TYR A 23 -12.50 -4.55 -11.89
CA TYR A 23 -11.11 -5.01 -12.00
C TYR A 23 -11.00 -6.52 -12.26
N SER A 24 -11.86 -7.30 -11.63
CA SER A 24 -11.86 -8.75 -11.87
C SER A 24 -12.22 -9.08 -13.31
N SER A 25 -13.24 -8.39 -13.85
CA SER A 25 -13.69 -8.65 -15.22
C SER A 25 -12.71 -8.13 -16.24
N LEU A 26 -12.12 -6.96 -15.99
CA LEU A 26 -11.23 -6.34 -16.96
C LEU A 26 -9.85 -6.99 -16.99
N PHE A 27 -9.28 -7.23 -15.84
CA PHE A 27 -7.88 -7.68 -15.73
C PHE A 27 -7.73 -9.12 -15.25
N GLY A 28 -8.79 -9.75 -14.79
CA GLY A 28 -8.68 -11.10 -14.24
C GLY A 28 -8.06 -11.13 -12.85
N TRP A 29 -8.10 -10.01 -12.15
CA TRP A 29 -7.56 -9.95 -10.79
C TRP A 29 -8.40 -10.79 -9.84
N ASP A 30 -7.71 -11.48 -8.93
CA ASP A 30 -8.34 -12.20 -7.83
C ASP A 30 -8.49 -11.23 -6.67
N ILE A 31 -9.72 -10.96 -6.25
CA ILE A 31 -9.99 -9.96 -5.22
C ILE A 31 -10.79 -10.60 -4.11
N GLU A 32 -10.20 -10.62 -2.90
CA GLU A 32 -10.82 -11.29 -1.76
C GLU A 32 -10.60 -10.49 -0.50
N GLU A 33 -11.56 -10.58 0.42
CA GLU A 33 -11.35 -10.02 1.76
C GLU A 33 -10.52 -10.99 2.59
N VAL A 34 -9.64 -10.43 3.39
CA VAL A 34 -8.76 -11.19 4.27
C VAL A 34 -9.30 -11.09 5.69
N PRO A 35 -9.38 -12.18 6.45
CA PRO A 35 -9.85 -12.11 7.83
C PRO A 35 -9.10 -11.06 8.63
N GLY A 36 -9.84 -10.23 9.37
CA GLY A 36 -9.27 -9.14 10.13
C GLY A 36 -9.19 -7.83 9.37
N PHE A 37 -9.48 -7.84 8.08
CA PHE A 37 -9.40 -6.63 7.25
C PHE A 37 -10.67 -6.46 6.43
N GLU A 38 -11.82 -6.63 7.06
CA GLU A 38 -13.11 -6.46 6.41
C GLU A 38 -13.25 -5.03 5.88
N GLY A 39 -13.81 -4.89 4.69
CA GLY A 39 -13.95 -3.58 4.05
C GLY A 39 -12.72 -3.15 3.28
N TYR A 40 -11.68 -3.97 3.26
CA TYR A 40 -10.44 -3.69 2.56
C TYR A 40 -10.01 -4.95 1.80
N PRO A 41 -10.71 -5.26 0.70
CA PRO A 41 -10.34 -6.45 -0.06
C PRO A 41 -8.97 -6.28 -0.71
N MET A 42 -8.26 -7.39 -0.81
CA MET A 42 -6.93 -7.42 -1.41
C MET A 42 -7.04 -7.98 -2.82
N TRP A 43 -6.35 -7.34 -3.76
CA TRP A 43 -6.32 -7.82 -5.14
C TRP A 43 -4.96 -8.42 -5.45
N GLN A 44 -4.97 -9.40 -6.31
CA GLN A 44 -3.73 -10.01 -6.80
C GLN A 44 -3.86 -10.23 -8.30
N ALA A 45 -2.82 -9.84 -9.03
CA ALA A 45 -2.77 -10.04 -10.47
C ALA A 45 -2.52 -11.51 -10.79
N PRO A 46 -2.85 -11.94 -12.02
CA PRO A 46 -2.64 -13.34 -12.41
C PRO A 46 -1.20 -13.82 -12.31
N ASN A 47 -0.23 -12.90 -12.37
CA ASN A 47 1.17 -13.28 -12.24
C ASN A 47 1.55 -13.64 -10.80
N LYS A 48 0.65 -13.36 -9.84
CA LYS A 48 0.83 -13.63 -8.42
C LYS A 48 2.00 -12.87 -7.79
N ILE A 49 2.40 -11.79 -8.44
CA ILE A 49 3.47 -10.92 -7.96
C ILE A 49 2.91 -9.55 -7.59
N SER A 50 2.14 -8.96 -8.50
CA SER A 50 1.56 -7.64 -8.27
C SER A 50 0.31 -7.77 -7.42
N GLY A 51 0.14 -6.88 -6.48
CA GLY A 51 -1.06 -6.88 -5.65
C GLY A 51 -1.25 -5.58 -4.91
N GLY A 52 -2.30 -5.53 -4.12
CA GLY A 52 -2.61 -4.34 -3.35
C GLY A 52 -3.96 -4.47 -2.66
N GLY A 53 -4.61 -3.33 -2.46
CA GLY A 53 -5.90 -3.30 -1.82
C GLY A 53 -6.85 -2.33 -2.48
N LEU A 54 -8.13 -2.51 -2.21
CA LEU A 54 -9.16 -1.54 -2.55
C LEU A 54 -9.58 -0.90 -1.24
N ALA A 55 -9.22 0.35 -1.05
CA ALA A 55 -9.40 1.03 0.23
C ALA A 55 -10.42 2.16 0.09
N PRO A 56 -11.13 2.50 1.17
CA PRO A 56 -12.12 3.56 1.09
C PRO A 56 -11.49 4.88 0.66
N ARG A 57 -12.13 5.53 -0.31
CA ARG A 57 -11.72 6.86 -0.74
C ARG A 57 -11.99 7.86 0.37
N GLU A 58 -11.06 8.73 0.63
CA GLU A 58 -11.21 9.75 1.66
C GLU A 58 -10.30 10.92 1.37
N ASP A 59 -10.43 11.98 2.15
CA ASP A 59 -9.58 13.15 2.00
C ASP A 59 -8.13 12.73 2.18
N GLY A 60 -7.27 13.16 1.27
CA GLY A 60 -5.87 12.78 1.30
C GLY A 60 -5.58 11.45 0.63
N PHE A 61 -6.62 10.73 0.21
CA PHE A 61 -6.45 9.46 -0.50
C PHE A 61 -7.49 9.40 -1.63
N THR A 62 -7.21 10.11 -2.72
CA THR A 62 -8.12 10.21 -3.86
C THR A 62 -7.52 9.65 -5.14
N ALA A 63 -6.32 9.10 -5.07
CA ALA A 63 -5.63 8.51 -6.22
C ALA A 63 -4.85 7.30 -5.74
N PRO A 64 -4.54 6.36 -6.64
CA PRO A 64 -3.76 5.18 -6.24
C PRO A 64 -2.45 5.56 -5.57
N ARG A 65 -2.08 4.78 -4.57
CA ARG A 65 -0.86 5.01 -3.80
C ARG A 65 -0.01 3.75 -3.84
N SER A 66 1.24 3.90 -4.32
CA SER A 66 2.20 2.80 -4.33
C SER A 66 2.90 2.70 -2.98
N TYR A 67 3.21 1.48 -2.57
CA TYR A 67 3.95 1.22 -1.35
C TYR A 67 5.26 0.54 -1.71
N VAL A 68 6.35 1.06 -1.16
CA VAL A 68 7.70 0.55 -1.38
C VAL A 68 8.10 -0.24 -0.14
N GLU A 69 8.62 -1.44 -0.35
CA GLU A 69 9.11 -2.23 0.76
C GLU A 69 10.43 -1.65 1.25
N VAL A 70 10.57 -1.47 2.57
CA VAL A 70 11.79 -0.95 3.17
C VAL A 70 12.22 -1.87 4.30
N ASP A 71 13.52 -1.87 4.59
CA ASP A 71 14.05 -2.66 5.69
C ASP A 71 13.63 -2.10 7.04
N SER A 72 13.48 -0.77 7.14
CA SER A 72 13.11 -0.12 8.38
C SER A 72 12.31 1.14 8.06
N VAL A 73 11.07 1.18 8.51
CA VAL A 73 10.24 2.38 8.35
C VAL A 73 10.85 3.55 9.13
N ASP A 74 11.34 3.28 10.35
CA ASP A 74 11.94 4.34 11.15
C ASP A 74 13.12 4.99 10.44
N ASP A 75 14.04 4.18 9.93
CA ASP A 75 15.21 4.71 9.23
C ASP A 75 14.81 5.43 7.95
N SER A 76 13.83 4.87 7.23
CA SER A 76 13.38 5.48 5.98
C SER A 76 12.68 6.81 6.20
N LEU A 77 11.91 6.94 7.28
CA LEU A 77 11.30 8.22 7.60
C LEU A 77 12.35 9.28 7.91
N ALA A 78 13.36 8.91 8.70
CA ALA A 78 14.44 9.84 9.04
C ALA A 78 15.18 10.28 7.78
N LEU A 79 15.45 9.34 6.88
CA LEU A 79 16.15 9.63 5.64
C LEU A 79 15.29 10.50 4.70
N ALA A 80 13.99 10.23 4.63
CA ALA A 80 13.10 11.02 3.81
C ALA A 80 13.11 12.48 4.22
N ARG A 81 13.06 12.76 5.52
CA ARG A 81 13.16 14.13 6.02
C ARG A 81 14.47 14.78 5.62
N LYS A 82 15.55 14.03 5.75
CA LYS A 82 16.89 14.54 5.42
C LYS A 82 17.02 14.87 3.94
N LEU A 83 16.31 14.12 3.09
CA LEU A 83 16.39 14.28 1.64
C LEU A 83 15.39 15.31 1.10
N GLY A 84 14.63 15.97 1.97
CA GLY A 84 13.73 17.04 1.53
C GLY A 84 12.27 16.61 1.38
N GLY A 85 11.95 15.38 1.72
CA GLY A 85 10.57 14.92 1.72
C GLY A 85 9.85 15.32 3.00
N LYS A 86 8.56 15.02 3.05
CA LYS A 86 7.74 15.27 4.24
C LYS A 86 7.12 13.98 4.70
N VAL A 87 6.90 13.86 6.00
CA VAL A 87 6.17 12.72 6.55
C VAL A 87 4.70 13.10 6.59
N LEU A 88 3.88 12.38 5.84
CA LEU A 88 2.44 12.59 5.82
C LEU A 88 1.74 11.73 6.87
N MET A 89 2.20 10.50 7.06
CA MET A 89 1.69 9.62 8.10
C MET A 89 2.87 8.95 8.77
N GLU A 90 2.94 9.08 10.10
CA GLU A 90 3.99 8.44 10.87
C GLU A 90 3.81 6.93 10.88
N LYS A 91 4.81 6.22 11.36
CA LYS A 91 4.80 4.76 11.43
C LYS A 91 3.54 4.24 12.13
N MET A 92 2.84 3.34 11.46
CA MET A 92 1.62 2.71 11.98
C MET A 92 1.82 1.20 11.97
N GLU A 93 1.34 0.55 13.02
CA GLU A 93 1.42 -0.90 13.12
C GLU A 93 0.28 -1.54 12.33
N ILE A 94 0.61 -2.55 11.52
CA ILE A 94 -0.38 -3.39 10.84
C ILE A 94 -0.56 -4.67 11.65
N SER A 95 0.56 -5.23 12.10
CA SER A 95 0.60 -6.44 12.90
C SER A 95 1.83 -6.34 13.79
N PRO A 96 2.05 -7.25 14.73
CA PRO A 96 3.26 -7.21 15.56
C PRO A 96 4.56 -7.27 14.75
N THR A 97 4.50 -7.65 13.48
CA THR A 97 5.68 -7.82 12.66
C THR A 97 5.65 -7.00 11.37
N SER A 98 4.70 -6.06 11.26
CA SER A 98 4.61 -5.24 10.04
C SER A 98 4.13 -3.85 10.35
N TRP A 99 4.66 -2.88 9.61
CA TRP A 99 4.37 -1.46 9.81
C TRP A 99 4.32 -0.75 8.47
N TRP A 100 3.72 0.43 8.47
CA TRP A 100 3.64 1.25 7.26
C TRP A 100 3.71 2.72 7.63
N ALA A 101 4.00 3.56 6.64
CA ALA A 101 4.03 5.00 6.78
C ALA A 101 3.82 5.60 5.40
N VAL A 102 3.59 6.91 5.35
CA VAL A 102 3.44 7.61 4.08
C VAL A 102 4.28 8.86 4.11
N VAL A 103 5.04 9.09 3.07
CA VAL A 103 5.83 10.31 2.91
C VAL A 103 5.40 11.01 1.62
N GLU A 104 5.73 12.30 1.53
CA GLU A 104 5.58 13.05 0.30
C GLU A 104 6.98 13.24 -0.26
N ASP A 105 7.16 12.94 -1.54
CA ASP A 105 8.47 13.11 -2.15
C ASP A 105 8.73 14.60 -2.44
N THR A 106 9.85 14.91 -3.06
CA THR A 106 10.23 16.30 -3.32
C THR A 106 9.38 16.97 -4.41
N GLU A 107 8.53 16.19 -5.07
CA GLU A 107 7.68 16.67 -6.15
C GLU A 107 6.21 16.71 -5.75
N GLY A 108 5.91 16.52 -4.46
CA GLY A 108 4.55 16.60 -3.96
C GLY A 108 3.74 15.31 -4.08
N ASN A 109 4.37 14.20 -4.40
CA ASN A 109 3.65 12.94 -4.55
C ASN A 109 3.67 12.13 -3.27
N PRO A 110 2.50 11.65 -2.79
CA PRO A 110 2.50 10.74 -1.65
C PRO A 110 2.95 9.35 -2.09
N ILE A 111 3.77 8.73 -1.26
CA ILE A 111 4.21 7.37 -1.51
C ILE A 111 4.28 6.64 -0.17
N GLY A 112 3.82 5.40 -0.14
CA GLY A 112 3.80 4.61 1.07
C GLY A 112 5.08 3.81 1.23
N MET A 113 5.34 3.41 2.46
CA MET A 113 6.44 2.50 2.79
C MET A 113 5.89 1.39 3.65
N TYR A 114 6.40 0.19 3.46
CA TYR A 114 5.96 -1.00 4.19
C TYR A 114 7.18 -1.76 4.69
N GLU A 115 7.13 -2.13 5.96
CA GLU A 115 8.14 -2.99 6.57
C GLU A 115 7.44 -4.20 7.14
N GLY A 116 7.93 -5.41 6.83
CA GLY A 116 7.33 -6.60 7.37
C GLY A 116 8.23 -7.80 7.20
N THR A 117 7.94 -8.82 7.99
CA THR A 117 8.70 -10.07 7.93
C THR A 117 7.90 -11.16 7.24
N THR A 118 6.77 -10.80 6.66
CA THR A 118 5.87 -11.78 6.06
C THR A 118 6.34 -12.26 4.71
N SER A 119 7.32 -11.60 4.19
CA SER A 119 7.77 -11.91 2.85
C SER A 119 8.41 -13.28 2.75
N MET A 120 8.22 -13.92 3.45
CA MET A 120 8.72 -15.08 3.32
C MET A 120 8.59 -15.79 2.28
N GLU A 121 8.60 -15.30 2.08
CA GLU A 121 8.63 -15.61 1.38
C GLU A 121 9.11 -16.07 1.07
#